data_96bffdcc836b3aa244e0e2ef38da8d60
#
_entry.id   96bffdcc836b3aa244e0e2ef38da8d60
#
_cell.length_a   1.000
_cell.length_b   1.000
_cell.length_c   1.000
_cell.angle_alpha   90.00
_cell.angle_beta   90.00
_cell.angle_gamma   90.00
#
_symmetry.space_group_name_H-M   'P 1'
#
loop_
_entity.id
_entity.type
_entity.pdbx_description
1 polymer ?
#
loop_
_entity_poly.entity_id
_entity_poly.type
_entity_poly.pdbx_seq_one_letter_code
_entity_poly.pdbx_strand_id
1 'polypeptide(L)'
;TKIGDIVKKEFPKTNPVNHMIQSGGGGNILNITQMACCVGQQALWGRRIDIGYIGRTLSFFEKNDLSPRARGFIHNPFIKGLRPDEFFFGAVTGRDSLMDTALRTPKSGYLYRRLANALQDLRQEYDRTIRDSNNNIIQFKYGDDGIDVAKAHFKGELEPGEAIGIVTAQSFGEPSTQMALNVFHFAGVQEMQVTMGLPRLIEIFDARKKPSSPKMEIY
;
A
#
# COMPACT_ATOMS: atom_id res chain seq x y z
N THR A 1 5.92 -5.07 18.27
CA THR A 1 5.71 -6.42 18.87
C THR A 1 6.58 -6.57 20.10
N LYS A 2 6.14 -7.32 21.14
CA LYS A 2 6.91 -7.53 22.38
C LYS A 2 8.36 -7.98 22.14
N ILE A 3 8.60 -8.85 21.15
CA ILE A 3 9.95 -9.28 20.77
C ILE A 3 10.76 -8.11 20.20
N GLY A 4 10.17 -7.30 19.32
CA GLY A 4 10.81 -6.11 18.77
C GLY A 4 11.22 -5.10 19.86
N ASP A 5 10.40 -4.94 20.88
CA ASP A 5 10.70 -4.04 22.01
C ASP A 5 11.88 -4.54 22.84
N ILE A 6 11.98 -5.86 23.04
CA ILE A 6 13.13 -6.49 23.70
C ILE A 6 14.40 -6.29 22.86
N VAL A 7 14.33 -6.59 21.56
CA VAL A 7 15.46 -6.40 20.63
C VAL A 7 15.92 -4.96 20.64
N LYS A 8 14.99 -3.98 20.60
CA LYS A 8 15.33 -2.56 20.64
C LYS A 8 16.09 -2.15 21.92
N LYS A 9 15.78 -2.78 23.06
CA LYS A 9 16.46 -2.50 24.33
C LYS A 9 17.86 -3.08 24.40
N GLU A 10 18.02 -4.32 23.89
CA GLU A 10 19.29 -5.07 23.96
C GLU A 10 20.25 -4.74 22.81
N PHE A 11 19.75 -4.12 21.73
CA PHE A 11 20.56 -3.87 20.54
C PHE A 11 21.54 -2.71 20.78
N PRO A 12 22.84 -2.89 20.49
CA PRO A 12 23.86 -1.87 20.77
C PRO A 12 23.54 -0.55 20.07
N LYS A 13 23.54 0.55 20.84
CA LYS A 13 23.25 1.90 20.31
C LYS A 13 24.27 2.36 19.27
N THR A 14 25.50 1.87 19.37
CA THR A 14 26.61 2.19 18.46
C THR A 14 26.57 1.42 17.14
N ASN A 15 25.63 0.48 16.98
CA ASN A 15 25.54 -0.32 15.77
C ASN A 15 25.05 0.54 14.58
N PRO A 16 25.72 0.51 13.41
CA PRO A 16 25.32 1.27 12.24
C PRO A 16 23.88 1.05 11.77
N VAL A 17 23.38 -0.20 11.88
CA VAL A 17 21.98 -0.53 11.53
C VAL A 17 20.99 0.17 12.45
N ASN A 18 21.33 0.30 13.74
CA ASN A 18 20.50 1.05 14.68
C ASN A 18 20.44 2.54 14.32
N HIS A 19 21.57 3.13 13.92
CA HIS A 19 21.61 4.52 13.44
C HIS A 19 20.77 4.71 12.18
N MET A 20 20.82 3.79 11.21
CA MET A 20 19.99 3.84 10.02
C MET A 20 18.50 3.82 10.33
N ILE A 21 18.07 2.99 11.27
CA ILE A 21 16.67 2.89 11.69
C ILE A 21 16.23 4.13 12.46
N GLN A 22 17.06 4.61 13.39
CA GLN A 22 16.72 5.78 14.22
C GLN A 22 16.68 7.08 13.40
N SER A 23 17.53 7.22 12.40
CA SER A 23 17.55 8.38 11.49
C SER A 23 16.39 8.38 10.49
N GLY A 24 15.65 7.26 10.37
CA GLY A 24 14.62 7.11 9.33
C GLY A 24 15.18 6.90 7.92
N GLY A 25 16.50 6.74 7.78
CA GLY A 25 17.17 6.57 6.49
C GLY A 25 16.92 5.21 5.83
N GLY A 26 16.51 4.20 6.59
CA GLY A 26 16.16 2.89 6.06
C GLY A 26 16.00 1.80 7.12
N GLY A 27 15.19 0.79 6.78
CA GLY A 27 14.89 -0.33 7.67
C GLY A 27 13.95 0.03 8.83
N ASN A 28 13.55 -0.98 9.57
CA ASN A 28 12.77 -0.84 10.80
C ASN A 28 13.18 -1.89 11.84
N ILE A 29 12.64 -1.78 13.03
CA ILE A 29 12.96 -2.72 14.12
C ILE A 29 12.55 -4.16 13.78
N LEU A 30 11.55 -4.36 12.91
CA LEU A 30 11.14 -5.68 12.46
C LEU A 30 12.27 -6.37 11.68
N ASN A 31 13.01 -5.64 10.84
CA ASN A 31 14.14 -6.20 10.08
C ASN A 31 15.22 -6.76 11.02
N ILE A 32 15.59 -6.02 12.08
CA ILE A 32 16.56 -6.50 13.08
C ILE A 32 15.99 -7.73 13.80
N THR A 33 14.72 -7.68 14.19
CA THR A 33 14.05 -8.79 14.88
C THR A 33 14.07 -10.07 14.03
N GLN A 34 13.78 -9.95 12.74
CA GLN A 34 13.81 -11.09 11.82
C GLN A 34 15.22 -11.63 11.56
N MET A 35 16.21 -10.76 11.53
CA MET A 35 17.60 -11.16 11.37
C MET A 35 18.15 -11.87 12.61
N ALA A 36 17.88 -11.34 13.81
CA ALA A 36 18.55 -11.76 15.05
C ALA A 36 17.73 -12.73 15.91
N CYS A 37 16.39 -12.64 15.91
CA CYS A 37 15.55 -13.42 16.83
C CYS A 37 14.68 -14.47 16.17
N CYS A 38 13.73 -14.06 15.34
CA CYS A 38 12.85 -14.94 14.57
C CYS A 38 12.18 -14.20 13.44
N VAL A 39 11.91 -14.90 12.33
CA VAL A 39 11.19 -14.30 11.19
C VAL A 39 9.71 -14.11 11.54
N GLY A 40 9.10 -15.05 12.25
CA GLY A 40 7.73 -14.95 12.74
C GLY A 40 6.69 -15.62 11.86
N GLN A 41 5.42 -15.29 12.10
CA GLN A 41 4.29 -15.89 11.39
C GLN A 41 4.21 -15.41 9.95
N GLN A 42 4.19 -16.35 9.03
CA GLN A 42 3.88 -16.10 7.64
C GLN A 42 2.37 -16.13 7.42
N ALA A 43 1.86 -15.16 6.68
CA ALA A 43 0.45 -15.05 6.37
C ALA A 43 0.22 -15.08 4.86
N LEU A 44 -0.80 -15.77 4.42
CA LEU A 44 -1.25 -15.81 3.05
C LEU A 44 -2.70 -15.33 3.01
N TRP A 45 -2.96 -14.28 2.22
CA TRP A 45 -4.28 -13.63 2.14
C TRP A 45 -4.84 -13.19 3.51
N GLY A 46 -3.97 -12.67 4.38
CA GLY A 46 -4.34 -12.20 5.72
C GLY A 46 -4.63 -13.31 6.74
N ARG A 47 -4.34 -14.57 6.42
CA ARG A 47 -4.57 -15.73 7.29
C ARG A 47 -3.30 -16.56 7.48
N ARG A 48 -3.26 -17.36 8.56
CA ARG A 48 -2.21 -18.38 8.71
C ARG A 48 -2.29 -19.35 7.54
N ILE A 49 -1.13 -19.88 7.13
CA ILE A 49 -1.06 -20.80 5.99
C ILE A 49 -1.83 -22.08 6.32
N ASP A 50 -2.85 -22.38 5.53
CA ASP A 50 -3.69 -23.57 5.64
C ASP A 50 -3.84 -24.32 4.30
N ILE A 51 -3.20 -23.82 3.25
CA ILE A 51 -3.28 -24.32 1.88
C ILE A 51 -2.08 -25.22 1.58
N GLY A 52 -2.34 -26.27 0.85
CA GLY A 52 -1.33 -27.24 0.39
C GLY A 52 -2.02 -28.56 0.06
N TYR A 53 -1.96 -29.49 0.95
CA TYR A 53 -2.65 -30.79 0.83
C TYR A 53 -3.98 -30.76 1.60
N ILE A 54 -4.81 -31.78 1.41
CA ILE A 54 -6.07 -31.94 2.15
C ILE A 54 -5.78 -32.08 3.65
N GLY A 55 -6.14 -31.03 4.43
CA GLY A 55 -6.00 -30.99 5.88
C GLY A 55 -4.59 -30.73 6.41
N ARG A 56 -3.59 -30.47 5.56
CA ARG A 56 -2.20 -30.15 5.96
C ARG A 56 -1.49 -29.28 4.93
N THR A 57 -0.49 -28.55 5.35
CA THR A 57 0.28 -27.63 4.49
C THR A 57 1.38 -28.34 3.71
N LEU A 58 2.07 -29.31 4.31
CA LEU A 58 3.13 -30.11 3.69
C LEU A 58 2.92 -31.59 4.00
N SER A 59 3.51 -32.45 3.17
CA SER A 59 3.28 -33.89 3.23
C SER A 59 3.72 -34.58 4.52
N PHE A 60 4.74 -33.99 5.20
CA PHE A 60 5.30 -34.57 6.43
C PHE A 60 4.62 -34.06 7.72
N PHE A 61 3.71 -33.09 7.64
CA PHE A 61 2.88 -32.72 8.77
C PHE A 61 1.67 -33.64 8.87
N GLU A 62 1.19 -33.84 10.09
CA GLU A 62 -0.03 -34.60 10.33
C GLU A 62 -1.26 -33.86 9.80
N LYS A 63 -2.32 -34.61 9.50
CA LYS A 63 -3.59 -34.00 9.10
C LYS A 63 -4.19 -33.20 10.25
N ASN A 64 -4.65 -32.00 9.95
CA ASN A 64 -5.26 -31.05 10.90
C ASN A 64 -4.30 -30.57 12.01
N ASP A 65 -3.01 -30.66 11.81
CA ASP A 65 -2.02 -30.09 12.72
C ASP A 65 -2.18 -28.56 12.77
N LEU A 66 -2.42 -28.03 13.97
CA LEU A 66 -2.57 -26.59 14.25
C LEU A 66 -1.31 -25.99 14.86
N SER A 67 -0.24 -26.78 14.99
CA SER A 67 1.03 -26.28 15.54
C SER A 67 1.53 -25.04 14.79
N PRO A 68 2.21 -24.14 15.46
CA PRO A 68 2.78 -22.94 14.81
C PRO A 68 3.65 -23.30 13.59
N ARG A 69 4.44 -24.34 13.71
CA ARG A 69 5.35 -24.81 12.66
C ARG A 69 4.56 -25.27 11.43
N ALA A 70 3.52 -26.08 11.62
CA ALA A 70 2.70 -26.59 10.51
C ALA A 70 1.90 -25.50 9.81
N ARG A 71 1.66 -24.37 10.48
CA ARG A 71 0.85 -23.24 9.98
C ARG A 71 1.68 -22.01 9.60
N GLY A 72 2.96 -22.19 9.31
CA GLY A 72 3.82 -21.18 8.71
C GLY A 72 4.48 -20.22 9.71
N PHE A 73 4.67 -20.62 10.96
CA PHE A 73 5.48 -19.86 11.89
C PHE A 73 6.97 -20.22 11.71
N ILE A 74 7.79 -19.24 11.34
CA ILE A 74 9.23 -19.36 11.17
C ILE A 74 9.90 -18.99 12.49
N HIS A 75 10.46 -20.00 13.17
CA HIS A 75 11.09 -19.83 14.48
C HIS A 75 12.52 -19.32 14.37
N ASN A 76 13.25 -19.76 13.33
CA ASN A 76 14.64 -19.39 13.18
C ASN A 76 14.81 -17.97 12.62
N PRO A 77 15.86 -17.23 13.09
CA PRO A 77 16.25 -15.97 12.46
C PRO A 77 17.06 -16.22 11.17
N PHE A 78 17.15 -15.20 10.33
CA PHE A 78 17.93 -15.29 9.09
C PHE A 78 19.41 -15.57 9.33
N ILE A 79 20.01 -15.03 10.40
CA ILE A 79 21.44 -15.26 10.74
C ILE A 79 21.73 -16.74 11.02
N LYS A 80 20.80 -17.44 11.68
CA LYS A 80 20.94 -18.86 11.99
C LYS A 80 20.71 -19.75 10.77
N GLY A 81 20.02 -19.24 9.77
CA GLY A 81 19.51 -19.99 8.63
C GLY A 81 18.16 -20.63 8.89
N LEU A 82 17.41 -20.84 7.82
CA LEU A 82 16.07 -21.41 7.84
C LEU A 82 16.09 -22.91 7.52
N ARG A 83 15.19 -23.64 8.15
CA ARG A 83 14.92 -25.03 7.76
C ARG A 83 14.18 -25.05 6.42
N PRO A 84 14.20 -26.18 5.69
CA PRO A 84 13.53 -26.29 4.41
C PRO A 84 12.02 -25.94 4.45
N ASP A 85 11.32 -26.36 5.50
CA ASP A 85 9.91 -26.04 5.73
C ASP A 85 9.70 -24.53 5.96
N GLU A 86 10.54 -23.92 6.77
CA GLU A 86 10.50 -22.49 7.06
C GLU A 86 10.81 -21.66 5.83
N PHE A 87 11.82 -22.05 5.06
CA PHE A 87 12.15 -21.40 3.80
C PHE A 87 11.00 -21.51 2.79
N PHE A 88 10.37 -22.68 2.69
CA PHE A 88 9.23 -22.88 1.79
C PHE A 88 8.07 -21.94 2.12
N PHE A 89 7.69 -21.82 3.38
CA PHE A 89 6.64 -20.88 3.79
C PHE A 89 7.00 -19.42 3.51
N GLY A 90 8.24 -19.03 3.75
CA GLY A 90 8.73 -17.71 3.41
C GLY A 90 8.71 -17.46 1.89
N ALA A 91 9.09 -18.46 1.09
CA ALA A 91 9.05 -18.36 -0.37
C ALA A 91 7.64 -18.24 -0.92
N VAL A 92 6.67 -19.00 -0.38
CA VAL A 92 5.25 -18.91 -0.77
C VAL A 92 4.71 -17.51 -0.50
N THR A 93 4.91 -16.99 0.72
CA THR A 93 4.43 -15.66 1.10
C THR A 93 5.12 -14.56 0.29
N GLY A 94 6.44 -14.66 0.11
CA GLY A 94 7.19 -13.72 -0.72
C GLY A 94 6.73 -13.72 -2.18
N ARG A 95 6.42 -14.88 -2.75
CA ARG A 95 5.89 -15.01 -4.11
C ARG A 95 4.50 -14.40 -4.24
N ASP A 96 3.61 -14.65 -3.30
CA ASP A 96 2.27 -14.05 -3.25
C ASP A 96 2.37 -12.52 -3.19
N SER A 97 3.24 -12.01 -2.35
CA SER A 97 3.56 -10.60 -2.21
C SER A 97 4.03 -9.96 -3.52
N LEU A 98 4.98 -10.57 -4.20
CA LEU A 98 5.50 -10.09 -5.49
C LEU A 98 4.43 -10.09 -6.57
N MET A 99 3.60 -11.14 -6.64
CA MET A 99 2.52 -11.22 -7.60
C MET A 99 1.44 -10.18 -7.33
N ASP A 100 1.07 -9.96 -6.08
CA ASP A 100 0.06 -8.95 -5.73
C ASP A 100 0.53 -7.54 -6.12
N THR A 101 1.79 -7.19 -5.86
CA THR A 101 2.39 -5.93 -6.34
C THR A 101 2.31 -5.80 -7.85
N ALA A 102 2.73 -6.84 -8.58
CA ALA A 102 2.71 -6.85 -10.04
C ALA A 102 1.30 -6.72 -10.64
N LEU A 103 0.27 -7.22 -9.95
CA LEU A 103 -1.13 -7.14 -10.39
C LEU A 103 -1.80 -5.81 -10.01
N ARG A 104 -1.41 -5.19 -8.89
CA ARG A 104 -2.00 -3.94 -8.43
C ARG A 104 -1.47 -2.72 -9.17
N THR A 105 -0.19 -2.70 -9.51
CA THR A 105 0.44 -1.59 -10.24
C THR A 105 -0.25 -1.28 -11.57
N PRO A 106 -0.56 -2.26 -12.45
CA PRO A 106 -1.32 -1.99 -13.67
C PRO A 106 -2.73 -1.44 -13.42
N LYS A 107 -3.41 -1.85 -12.34
CA LYS A 107 -4.74 -1.33 -12.00
C LYS A 107 -4.70 0.16 -11.67
N SER A 108 -3.71 0.58 -10.89
CA SER A 108 -3.48 1.99 -10.59
C SER A 108 -3.10 2.78 -11.85
N GLY A 109 -2.21 2.23 -12.68
CA GLY A 109 -1.82 2.85 -13.94
C GLY A 109 -3.00 3.00 -14.92
N TYR A 110 -3.89 2.01 -14.99
CA TYR A 110 -5.09 2.08 -15.81
C TYR A 110 -6.09 3.14 -15.29
N LEU A 111 -6.26 3.25 -13.98
CA LEU A 111 -7.07 4.32 -13.38
C LEU A 111 -6.51 5.70 -13.76
N TYR A 112 -5.21 5.90 -13.57
CA TYR A 112 -4.55 7.15 -13.93
C TYR A 112 -4.74 7.48 -15.42
N ARG A 113 -4.53 6.51 -16.32
CA ARG A 113 -4.72 6.71 -17.77
C ARG A 113 -6.15 7.15 -18.10
N ARG A 114 -7.18 6.53 -17.50
CA ARG A 114 -8.58 6.93 -17.72
C ARG A 114 -8.85 8.34 -17.24
N LEU A 115 -8.34 8.69 -16.04
CA LEU A 115 -8.48 10.05 -15.50
C LEU A 115 -7.77 11.08 -16.38
N ALA A 116 -6.54 10.80 -16.80
CA ALA A 116 -5.79 11.70 -17.68
C ALA A 116 -6.53 11.92 -19.03
N ASN A 117 -7.05 10.85 -19.63
CA ASN A 117 -7.81 10.98 -20.88
C ASN A 117 -9.14 11.73 -20.71
N ALA A 118 -9.80 11.59 -19.57
CA ALA A 118 -11.06 12.26 -19.29
C ALA A 118 -10.90 13.76 -18.96
N LEU A 119 -9.76 14.14 -18.40
CA LEU A 119 -9.53 15.49 -17.88
C LEU A 119 -8.50 16.30 -18.69
N GLN A 120 -7.89 15.73 -19.74
CA GLN A 120 -6.75 16.34 -20.44
C GLN A 120 -7.05 17.67 -21.11
N ASP A 121 -8.30 17.93 -21.46
CA ASP A 121 -8.74 19.16 -22.13
C ASP A 121 -9.14 20.27 -21.17
N LEU A 122 -9.14 19.99 -19.85
CA LEU A 122 -9.45 21.01 -18.84
C LEU A 122 -8.25 21.92 -18.58
N ARG A 123 -8.45 23.22 -18.74
CA ARG A 123 -7.44 24.24 -18.48
C ARG A 123 -8.05 25.45 -17.79
N GLN A 124 -7.20 26.21 -17.13
CA GLN A 124 -7.58 27.50 -16.57
C GLN A 124 -7.53 28.57 -17.64
N GLU A 125 -8.62 29.33 -17.79
CA GLU A 125 -8.68 30.50 -18.66
C GLU A 125 -8.27 31.79 -17.93
N TYR A 126 -8.13 32.89 -18.70
CA TYR A 126 -7.71 34.18 -18.16
C TYR A 126 -8.71 34.78 -17.14
N ASP A 127 -9.97 34.38 -17.23
CA ASP A 127 -11.03 34.74 -16.27
C ASP A 127 -11.02 33.90 -14.97
N ARG A 128 -9.99 33.02 -14.84
CA ARG A 128 -9.80 32.08 -13.73
C ARG A 128 -10.81 30.93 -13.65
N THR A 129 -11.68 30.79 -14.65
CA THR A 129 -12.56 29.64 -14.74
C THR A 129 -11.85 28.44 -15.37
N ILE A 130 -12.27 27.22 -14.98
CA ILE A 130 -11.81 25.98 -15.59
C ILE A 130 -12.77 25.62 -16.72
N ARG A 131 -12.24 25.47 -17.93
CA ARG A 131 -13.04 25.18 -19.12
C ARG A 131 -12.52 23.96 -19.87
N ASP A 132 -13.43 23.33 -20.59
CA ASP A 132 -13.12 22.26 -21.54
C ASP A 132 -12.77 22.82 -22.94
N SER A 133 -12.44 21.92 -23.88
CA SER A 133 -12.14 22.27 -25.26
C SER A 133 -13.31 22.96 -26.02
N ASN A 134 -14.54 22.76 -25.55
CA ASN A 134 -15.74 23.39 -26.10
C ASN A 134 -16.06 24.73 -25.43
N ASN A 135 -15.20 25.23 -24.59
CA ASN A 135 -15.35 26.46 -23.83
C ASN A 135 -16.51 26.44 -22.81
N ASN A 136 -16.98 25.23 -22.42
CA ASN A 136 -17.93 25.10 -21.32
C ASN A 136 -17.22 25.29 -19.98
N ILE A 137 -17.85 26.03 -19.07
CA ILE A 137 -17.33 26.23 -17.72
C ILE A 137 -17.63 24.97 -16.92
N ILE A 138 -16.59 24.28 -16.49
CA ILE A 138 -16.68 23.09 -15.63
C ILE A 138 -16.62 23.50 -14.17
N GLN A 139 -15.77 24.49 -13.84
CA GLN A 139 -15.62 25.00 -12.49
C GLN A 139 -15.32 26.49 -12.55
N PHE A 140 -15.99 27.28 -11.71
CA PHE A 140 -15.76 28.72 -11.66
C PHE A 140 -14.43 29.09 -11.05
N LYS A 141 -13.95 28.30 -10.12
CA LYS A 141 -12.70 28.52 -9.41
C LYS A 141 -12.10 27.17 -9.02
N TYR A 142 -10.85 26.90 -9.35
CA TYR A 142 -10.20 25.63 -9.04
C TYR A 142 -10.26 25.33 -7.55
N GLY A 143 -10.75 24.14 -7.17
CA GLY A 143 -10.87 23.72 -5.77
C GLY A 143 -11.73 24.64 -4.88
N ASP A 144 -12.57 25.51 -5.47
CA ASP A 144 -13.37 26.57 -4.84
C ASP A 144 -12.53 27.72 -4.23
N ASP A 145 -11.27 27.53 -3.95
CA ASP A 145 -10.35 28.54 -3.41
C ASP A 145 -9.39 29.14 -4.46
N GLY A 146 -9.15 28.43 -5.55
CA GLY A 146 -8.26 28.84 -6.65
C GLY A 146 -6.78 28.66 -6.31
N ILE A 147 -6.45 27.84 -5.31
CA ILE A 147 -5.10 27.64 -4.82
C ILE A 147 -4.52 26.35 -5.38
N ASP A 148 -3.32 26.43 -5.97
CA ASP A 148 -2.50 25.28 -6.25
C ASP A 148 -1.68 24.93 -5.00
N VAL A 149 -2.00 23.81 -4.35
CA VAL A 149 -1.33 23.37 -3.12
C VAL A 149 0.18 23.13 -3.35
N ALA A 150 0.59 22.73 -4.55
CA ALA A 150 2.00 22.54 -4.88
C ALA A 150 2.78 23.86 -4.89
N LYS A 151 2.11 24.97 -5.17
CA LYS A 151 2.66 26.33 -5.21
C LYS A 151 2.31 27.17 -3.98
N ALA A 152 1.68 26.59 -2.96
CA ALA A 152 1.17 27.35 -1.79
C ALA A 152 2.24 28.19 -1.07
N HIS A 153 3.50 27.79 -1.09
CA HIS A 153 4.62 28.56 -0.54
C HIS A 153 4.92 29.87 -1.31
N PHE A 154 4.42 30.01 -2.55
CA PHE A 154 4.62 31.16 -3.43
C PHE A 154 3.36 31.91 -3.78
N LYS A 155 2.40 32.05 -2.85
CA LYS A 155 1.05 32.61 -3.03
C LYS A 155 0.04 31.70 -3.72
N GLY A 156 0.42 30.52 -4.22
CA GLY A 156 -0.46 29.44 -4.63
C GLY A 156 -1.48 29.72 -5.72
N GLU A 157 -1.42 30.87 -6.40
CA GLU A 157 -2.36 31.16 -7.49
C GLU A 157 -1.97 30.39 -8.75
N LEU A 158 -2.99 29.82 -9.38
CA LEU A 158 -2.83 29.16 -10.68
C LEU A 158 -2.59 30.19 -11.78
N GLU A 159 -1.72 29.83 -12.71
CA GLU A 159 -1.46 30.66 -13.91
C GLU A 159 -2.51 30.40 -15.00
N PRO A 160 -2.98 31.43 -15.73
CA PRO A 160 -3.82 31.24 -16.89
C PRO A 160 -3.14 30.34 -17.93
N GLY A 161 -3.91 29.40 -18.50
CA GLY A 161 -3.42 28.44 -19.47
C GLY A 161 -2.85 27.14 -18.86
N GLU A 162 -2.79 27.02 -17.54
CA GLU A 162 -2.32 25.81 -16.88
C GLU A 162 -3.25 24.63 -17.14
N ALA A 163 -2.64 23.46 -17.49
CA ALA A 163 -3.36 22.22 -17.79
C ALA A 163 -3.82 21.52 -16.52
N ILE A 164 -4.79 22.13 -15.84
CA ILE A 164 -5.21 21.70 -14.50
C ILE A 164 -5.83 20.31 -14.49
N GLY A 165 -6.43 19.87 -15.59
CA GLY A 165 -6.96 18.52 -15.70
C GLY A 165 -5.89 17.44 -15.60
N ILE A 166 -4.73 17.66 -16.22
CA ILE A 166 -3.58 16.74 -16.12
C ILE A 166 -3.00 16.78 -14.70
N VAL A 167 -2.84 17.96 -14.11
CA VAL A 167 -2.36 18.13 -12.72
C VAL A 167 -3.29 17.37 -11.74
N THR A 168 -4.60 17.49 -11.93
CA THR A 168 -5.59 16.78 -11.12
C THR A 168 -5.46 15.26 -11.30
N ALA A 169 -5.35 14.77 -12.53
CA ALA A 169 -5.19 13.35 -12.80
C ALA A 169 -3.90 12.78 -12.16
N GLN A 170 -2.79 13.53 -12.22
CA GLN A 170 -1.54 13.15 -11.56
C GLN A 170 -1.68 13.12 -10.04
N SER A 171 -2.39 14.10 -9.46
CA SER A 171 -2.60 14.20 -8.01
C SER A 171 -3.43 13.03 -7.45
N PHE A 172 -4.27 12.39 -8.26
CA PHE A 172 -4.96 11.14 -7.92
C PHE A 172 -4.15 9.89 -8.27
N GLY A 173 -3.44 9.91 -9.39
CA GLY A 173 -2.68 8.77 -9.89
C GLY A 173 -1.49 8.41 -9.01
N GLU A 174 -0.74 9.39 -8.52
CA GLU A 174 0.43 9.17 -7.68
C GLU A 174 0.06 8.49 -6.35
N PRO A 175 -0.86 9.01 -5.51
CA PRO A 175 -1.23 8.34 -4.27
C PRO A 175 -1.83 6.95 -4.49
N SER A 176 -2.57 6.75 -5.57
CA SER A 176 -3.14 5.43 -5.89
C SER A 176 -2.07 4.39 -6.20
N THR A 177 -0.98 4.80 -6.84
CA THR A 177 0.20 3.93 -7.06
C THR A 177 0.91 3.62 -5.75
N GLN A 178 1.10 4.60 -4.89
CA GLN A 178 1.69 4.40 -3.56
C GLN A 178 0.84 3.48 -2.68
N MET A 179 -0.49 3.61 -2.70
CA MET A 179 -1.40 2.69 -2.01
C MET A 179 -1.26 1.26 -2.52
N ALA A 180 -1.02 1.06 -3.82
CA ALA A 180 -0.79 -0.26 -4.39
C ALA A 180 0.54 -0.89 -3.92
N LEU A 181 1.59 -0.09 -3.76
CA LEU A 181 2.93 -0.54 -3.38
C LEU A 181 3.10 -0.74 -1.87
N ASN A 182 2.45 0.07 -1.05
CA ASN A 182 2.66 0.11 0.40
C ASN A 182 1.92 -0.98 1.20
N VAL A 183 1.11 -1.81 0.57
CA VAL A 183 0.34 -2.89 1.24
C VAL A 183 1.21 -3.88 2.02
N PHE A 184 2.49 -4.02 1.66
CA PHE A 184 3.41 -4.98 2.27
C PHE A 184 4.10 -4.51 3.56
N HIS A 185 3.99 -3.23 3.91
CA HIS A 185 4.71 -2.66 5.05
C HIS A 185 3.87 -2.54 6.34
N PHE A 186 2.58 -2.79 6.27
CA PHE A 186 1.67 -2.66 7.40
C PHE A 186 1.03 -3.99 7.77
N ALA A 187 1.37 -4.51 8.94
CA ALA A 187 0.68 -5.64 9.56
C ALA A 187 -0.41 -5.10 10.51
N GLY A 188 -1.66 -5.51 10.32
CA GLY A 188 -2.76 -5.22 11.24
C GLY A 188 -3.84 -4.28 10.69
N VAL A 189 -4.49 -3.51 11.55
CA VAL A 189 -5.69 -2.68 11.23
C VAL A 189 -5.42 -1.63 10.15
N GLN A 190 -4.20 -1.10 10.07
CA GLN A 190 -3.81 -0.14 9.03
C GLN A 190 -3.76 -0.77 7.63
N GLU A 191 -3.41 -2.05 7.53
CA GLU A 191 -3.40 -2.80 6.27
C GLU A 191 -4.81 -2.89 5.65
N MET A 192 -5.83 -3.09 6.47
CA MET A 192 -7.24 -3.08 6.00
C MET A 192 -7.65 -1.74 5.39
N GLN A 193 -7.23 -0.63 5.97
CA GLN A 193 -7.59 0.71 5.46
C GLN A 193 -6.91 1.01 4.13
N VAL A 194 -5.64 0.63 3.96
CA VAL A 194 -4.89 0.86 2.71
C VAL A 194 -5.35 -0.07 1.58
N THR A 195 -5.63 -1.33 1.88
CA THR A 195 -6.16 -2.29 0.89
C THR A 195 -7.56 -1.93 0.39
N MET A 196 -8.36 -1.26 1.21
CA MET A 196 -9.67 -0.74 0.81
C MET A 196 -9.57 0.56 -0.01
N GLY A 197 -8.50 1.32 0.11
CA GLY A 197 -8.36 2.65 -0.48
C GLY A 197 -8.45 2.64 -2.01
N LEU A 198 -7.54 1.94 -2.69
CA LEU A 198 -7.53 1.90 -4.17
C LEU A 198 -8.77 1.24 -4.78
N PRO A 199 -9.26 0.08 -4.33
CA PRO A 199 -10.52 -0.49 -4.82
C PRO A 199 -11.71 0.45 -4.62
N ARG A 200 -11.75 1.16 -3.50
CA ARG A 200 -12.83 2.10 -3.21
C ARG A 200 -12.78 3.33 -4.12
N LEU A 201 -11.59 3.86 -4.40
CA LEU A 201 -11.43 4.94 -5.39
C LEU A 201 -11.93 4.52 -6.77
N ILE A 202 -11.56 3.32 -7.22
CA ILE A 202 -12.04 2.77 -8.51
C ILE A 202 -13.57 2.64 -8.52
N GLU A 203 -14.19 2.18 -7.44
CA GLU A 203 -15.64 2.09 -7.33
C GLU A 203 -16.34 3.45 -7.44
N ILE A 204 -15.76 4.49 -6.83
CA ILE A 204 -16.28 5.85 -6.87
C ILE A 204 -16.18 6.42 -8.30
N PHE A 205 -14.99 6.32 -8.92
CA PHE A 205 -14.80 6.83 -10.28
C PHE A 205 -15.58 6.04 -11.35
N ASP A 206 -15.79 4.74 -11.14
CA ASP A 206 -16.64 3.90 -12.01
C ASP A 206 -18.14 4.10 -11.73
N ALA A 207 -18.53 4.90 -10.74
CA ALA A 207 -19.91 5.13 -10.32
C ALA A 207 -20.70 3.82 -10.11
N ARG A 208 -20.10 2.82 -9.48
CA ARG A 208 -20.72 1.50 -9.31
C ARG A 208 -21.97 1.57 -8.46
N LYS A 209 -23.07 1.02 -8.97
CA LYS A 209 -24.38 0.99 -8.27
C LYS A 209 -24.35 0.15 -6.99
N LYS A 210 -23.52 -0.91 -6.95
CA LYS A 210 -23.36 -1.79 -5.79
C LYS A 210 -21.87 -1.79 -5.40
N PRO A 211 -21.48 -1.04 -4.35
CA PRO A 211 -20.12 -1.08 -3.84
C PRO A 211 -19.82 -2.42 -3.14
N SER A 212 -18.58 -2.86 -3.15
CA SER A 212 -18.13 -4.10 -2.50
C SER A 212 -18.22 -4.00 -0.98
N SER A 213 -18.11 -2.79 -0.43
CA SER A 213 -18.19 -2.52 1.00
C SER A 213 -19.21 -1.40 1.26
N PRO A 214 -20.51 -1.72 1.29
CA PRO A 214 -21.53 -0.72 1.59
C PRO A 214 -21.39 -0.25 3.04
N LYS A 215 -21.41 1.06 3.25
CA LYS A 215 -21.43 1.68 4.58
C LYS A 215 -22.86 2.13 4.88
N MET A 216 -23.36 1.77 6.06
CA MET A 216 -24.61 2.28 6.61
C MET A 216 -24.31 3.02 7.90
N GLU A 217 -24.83 4.24 8.04
CA GLU A 217 -24.75 5.00 9.27
C GLU A 217 -26.16 5.07 9.86
N ILE A 218 -26.32 4.66 11.12
CA ILE A 218 -27.58 4.71 11.87
C ILE A 218 -27.36 5.78 12.93
N TYR A 219 -28.24 6.83 12.92
CA TYR A 219 -28.21 7.92 13.88
C TYR A 219 -29.19 7.66 15.02
#